data_4bb183a5e228c13dd7c369ab4da241dd
#
_entry.id   4bb183a5e228c13dd7c369ab4da241dd
#
_cell.length_a   1.000
_cell.length_b   1.000
_cell.length_c   1.000
_cell.angle_alpha   90.00
_cell.angle_beta   90.00
_cell.angle_gamma   90.00
#
_symmetry.space_group_name_H-M   'P 1'
#
loop_
_entity.id
_entity.type
_entity.pdbx_description
1 polymer ?
#
loop_
_entity_poly.entity_id
_entity_poly.type
_entity_poly.pdbx_seq_one_letter_code
_entity_poly.pdbx_strand_id
1 'polypeptide(L)'
;ELKPGRYVLLTVTDTGTGMTAETKRRLFEPFFTTKPSGEGTGLGLSMVDGIVKQHGGEVSFYSELGHGSTFKTYWPATDQPSESAASPEGTRIPHHGNETILLVEDDEKLRELVRQMLLLQGYKVLETSQSSDAVGVASKHDGPIDLLLTDVVMPQISGPEVAEQVVALRPSIKVVFMSGYPKSTTSGHGMPNPSAFFLQKPFGMDTLGQILRQALAPDAKSAT
;
A
#
# COMPACT_ATOMS: atom_id res chain seq x y z
N GLU A 1 23.12 -12.87 18.02
CA GLU A 1 24.36 -12.83 17.21
C GLU A 1 24.12 -13.53 15.87
N LEU A 2 24.47 -12.84 14.78
CA LEU A 2 24.37 -13.39 13.43
C LEU A 2 25.30 -14.59 13.27
N LYS A 3 24.76 -15.69 12.75
CA LYS A 3 25.60 -16.85 12.36
C LYS A 3 26.40 -16.50 11.10
N PRO A 4 27.61 -17.07 10.92
CA PRO A 4 28.33 -16.89 9.66
C PRO A 4 27.48 -17.35 8.47
N GLY A 5 27.37 -16.51 7.44
CA GLY A 5 26.51 -16.80 6.28
C GLY A 5 26.36 -15.62 5.34
N ARG A 6 25.57 -15.82 4.29
CA ARG A 6 25.16 -14.77 3.35
C ARG A 6 23.86 -14.13 3.84
N TYR A 7 23.80 -12.83 3.79
CA TYR A 7 22.63 -12.04 4.21
C TYR A 7 22.28 -10.98 3.19
N VAL A 8 21.00 -10.69 3.06
CA VAL A 8 20.50 -9.47 2.44
C VAL A 8 20.42 -8.42 3.53
N LEU A 9 21.01 -7.26 3.28
CA LEU A 9 21.01 -6.12 4.19
C LEU A 9 20.03 -5.05 3.68
N LEU A 10 19.02 -4.74 4.50
CA LEU A 10 18.21 -3.54 4.32
C LEU A 10 18.64 -2.49 5.34
N THR A 11 18.96 -1.30 4.86
CA THR A 11 19.33 -0.15 5.69
C THR A 11 18.33 0.99 5.49
N VAL A 12 17.80 1.51 6.60
CA VAL A 12 16.92 2.68 6.62
C VAL A 12 17.57 3.75 7.49
N THR A 13 17.80 4.95 6.94
CA THR A 13 18.43 6.07 7.63
C THR A 13 17.49 7.28 7.60
N ASP A 14 17.37 7.96 8.74
CA ASP A 14 16.72 9.25 8.87
C ASP A 14 17.69 10.33 9.36
N THR A 15 17.35 11.59 9.14
CA THR A 15 18.05 12.77 9.62
C THR A 15 17.28 13.45 10.76
N GLY A 16 16.54 12.67 11.55
CA GLY A 16 15.74 13.17 12.65
C GLY A 16 16.53 13.54 13.89
N THR A 17 15.85 13.63 15.03
CA THR A 17 16.44 14.04 16.30
C THR A 17 17.38 13.01 16.91
N GLY A 18 17.41 11.79 16.37
CA GLY A 18 18.14 10.69 16.98
C GLY A 18 17.56 10.24 18.32
N MET A 19 18.32 9.42 19.07
CA MET A 19 17.84 8.78 20.29
C MET A 19 18.80 8.97 21.47
N THR A 20 18.23 9.19 22.66
CA THR A 20 18.96 9.20 23.94
C THR A 20 19.42 7.78 24.29
N ALA A 21 20.36 7.65 25.22
CA ALA A 21 20.81 6.35 25.74
C ALA A 21 19.68 5.55 26.40
N GLU A 22 18.73 6.21 27.01
CA GLU A 22 17.55 5.58 27.61
C GLU A 22 16.61 5.02 26.53
N THR A 23 16.29 5.82 25.51
CA THR A 23 15.48 5.39 24.37
C THR A 23 16.09 4.19 23.67
N LYS A 24 17.41 4.20 23.43
CA LYS A 24 18.15 3.10 22.80
C LYS A 24 18.03 1.78 23.55
N ARG A 25 17.96 1.80 24.88
CA ARG A 25 17.81 0.58 25.67
C ARG A 25 16.41 -0.04 25.58
N ARG A 26 15.41 0.78 25.31
CA ARG A 26 13.99 0.40 25.39
C ARG A 26 13.29 0.33 24.03
N LEU A 27 13.96 0.71 22.95
CA LEU A 27 13.32 0.93 21.63
C LEU A 27 12.60 -0.31 21.07
N PHE A 28 12.97 -1.53 21.48
CA PHE A 28 12.32 -2.77 21.07
C PHE A 28 11.32 -3.31 22.11
N GLU A 29 11.13 -2.62 23.25
CA GLU A 29 10.11 -3.00 24.22
C GLU A 29 8.72 -2.74 23.62
N PRO A 30 7.80 -3.72 23.69
CA PRO A 30 6.41 -3.48 23.26
C PRO A 30 5.79 -2.31 24.04
N PHE A 31 5.01 -1.51 23.34
CA PHE A 31 4.32 -0.31 23.85
C PHE A 31 5.24 0.85 24.26
N PHE A 32 6.56 0.73 24.11
CA PHE A 32 7.45 1.86 24.37
C PHE A 32 7.38 2.88 23.24
N THR A 33 7.11 4.12 23.56
CA THR A 33 7.06 5.25 22.61
C THR A 33 7.54 6.53 23.30
N THR A 34 8.21 7.39 22.53
CA THR A 34 8.59 8.75 22.94
C THR A 34 7.59 9.81 22.44
N LYS A 35 6.56 9.38 21.69
CA LYS A 35 5.49 10.26 21.20
C LYS A 35 4.46 10.52 22.30
N PRO A 36 3.73 11.65 22.25
CA PRO A 36 2.62 11.93 23.13
C PRO A 36 1.56 10.81 23.13
N SER A 37 0.82 10.69 24.23
CA SER A 37 -0.28 9.72 24.34
C SER A 37 -1.28 9.87 23.20
N GLY A 38 -1.51 8.76 22.45
CA GLY A 38 -2.40 8.69 21.30
C GLY A 38 -1.71 8.84 19.94
N GLU A 39 -0.47 9.31 19.87
CA GLU A 39 0.26 9.50 18.60
C GLU A 39 1.20 8.32 18.21
N GLY A 40 1.33 7.34 19.08
CA GLY A 40 2.17 6.19 18.80
C GLY A 40 1.76 4.96 19.60
N THR A 41 1.61 3.82 18.97
CA THR A 41 1.26 2.55 19.62
C THR A 41 2.43 1.92 20.36
N GLY A 42 3.69 2.33 20.07
CA GLY A 42 4.89 1.71 20.63
C GLY A 42 5.12 0.25 20.18
N LEU A 43 4.38 -0.24 19.17
CA LEU A 43 4.48 -1.62 18.70
C LEU A 43 5.34 -1.77 17.44
N GLY A 44 5.60 -0.71 16.69
CA GLY A 44 6.26 -0.80 15.38
C GLY A 44 7.63 -1.47 15.42
N LEU A 45 8.55 -0.98 16.24
CA LEU A 45 9.91 -1.52 16.31
C LEU A 45 9.98 -2.90 16.97
N SER A 46 9.16 -3.19 17.97
CA SER A 46 9.05 -4.52 18.55
C SER A 46 8.51 -5.55 17.55
N MET A 47 7.55 -5.16 16.70
CA MET A 47 7.07 -6.01 15.60
C MET A 47 8.15 -6.25 14.54
N VAL A 48 8.91 -5.22 14.14
CA VAL A 48 10.02 -5.37 13.20
C VAL A 48 11.05 -6.35 13.74
N ASP A 49 11.47 -6.21 15.01
CA ASP A 49 12.41 -7.11 15.66
C ASP A 49 11.88 -8.55 15.70
N GLY A 50 10.61 -8.72 16.06
CA GLY A 50 9.94 -10.04 16.08
C GLY A 50 9.90 -10.70 14.71
N ILE A 51 9.49 -9.97 13.68
CA ILE A 51 9.41 -10.48 12.30
C ILE A 51 10.80 -10.88 11.79
N VAL A 52 11.81 -10.03 11.97
CA VAL A 52 13.17 -10.30 11.51
C VAL A 52 13.73 -11.54 12.21
N LYS A 53 13.55 -11.67 13.52
CA LYS A 53 13.98 -12.84 14.30
C LYS A 53 13.25 -14.12 13.90
N GLN A 54 11.96 -14.06 13.64
CA GLN A 54 11.16 -15.20 13.16
C GLN A 54 11.69 -15.76 11.84
N HIS A 55 12.29 -14.93 11.00
CA HIS A 55 12.93 -15.33 9.74
C HIS A 55 14.44 -15.61 9.88
N GLY A 56 14.95 -15.77 11.10
CA GLY A 56 16.36 -16.07 11.36
C GLY A 56 17.31 -14.90 11.12
N GLY A 57 16.76 -13.69 11.00
CA GLY A 57 17.52 -12.47 10.82
C GLY A 57 17.86 -11.75 12.13
N GLU A 58 18.49 -10.58 12.00
CA GLU A 58 18.85 -9.74 13.14
C GLU A 58 18.62 -8.26 12.79
N VAL A 59 18.22 -7.46 13.79
CA VAL A 59 18.09 -6.01 13.69
C VAL A 59 19.26 -5.37 14.45
N SER A 60 19.96 -4.45 13.81
CA SER A 60 20.91 -3.57 14.47
C SER A 60 20.56 -2.12 14.19
N PHE A 61 21.02 -1.21 15.03
CA PHE A 61 20.79 0.22 14.83
C PHE A 61 21.97 1.04 15.32
N TYR A 62 22.13 2.20 14.71
CA TYR A 62 22.97 3.28 15.18
C TYR A 62 22.12 4.55 15.27
N SER A 63 22.29 5.32 16.32
CA SER A 63 21.61 6.61 16.46
C SER A 63 22.41 7.52 17.35
N GLU A 64 22.45 8.80 16.99
CA GLU A 64 23.10 9.85 17.75
C GLU A 64 22.14 11.03 17.91
N LEU A 65 22.05 11.57 19.10
CA LEU A 65 21.15 12.68 19.39
C LEU A 65 21.51 13.90 18.53
N GLY A 66 20.53 14.42 17.80
CA GLY A 66 20.69 15.51 16.86
C GLY A 66 21.16 15.12 15.45
N HIS A 67 21.47 13.83 15.19
CA HIS A 67 22.02 13.37 13.91
C HIS A 67 21.18 12.28 13.22
N GLY A 68 20.01 11.92 13.81
CA GLY A 68 19.12 10.93 13.26
C GLY A 68 19.46 9.49 13.66
N SER A 69 18.89 8.53 12.93
CA SER A 69 19.06 7.12 13.22
C SER A 69 19.24 6.30 11.94
N THR A 70 19.97 5.19 12.06
CA THR A 70 20.14 4.20 11.01
C THR A 70 19.76 2.84 11.56
N PHE A 71 18.77 2.20 10.96
CA PHE A 71 18.37 0.83 11.24
C PHE A 71 18.86 -0.09 10.14
N LYS A 72 19.37 -1.26 10.54
CA LYS A 72 19.85 -2.29 9.63
C LYS A 72 19.18 -3.62 9.98
N THR A 73 18.53 -4.24 9.00
CA THR A 73 17.97 -5.58 9.15
C THR A 73 18.73 -6.55 8.26
N TYR A 74 19.17 -7.65 8.83
CA TYR A 74 19.91 -8.71 8.16
C TYR A 74 18.99 -9.91 7.97
N TRP A 75 18.82 -10.35 6.74
CA TRP A 75 17.95 -11.45 6.35
C TRP A 75 18.80 -12.58 5.79
N PRO A 76 18.71 -13.82 6.28
CA PRO A 76 19.43 -14.95 5.71
C PRO A 76 19.13 -15.06 4.21
N ALA A 77 20.18 -15.07 3.38
CA ALA A 77 19.99 -15.29 1.95
C ALA A 77 19.61 -16.74 1.70
N THR A 78 18.64 -16.97 0.83
CA THR A 78 18.28 -18.29 0.33
C THR A 78 18.78 -18.46 -1.10
N ASP A 79 19.25 -19.63 -1.44
CA ASP A 79 19.59 -20.01 -2.82
C ASP A 79 18.37 -20.66 -3.52
N GLN A 80 17.25 -20.81 -2.82
CA GLN A 80 16.02 -21.29 -3.45
C GLN A 80 15.51 -20.24 -4.46
N PRO A 81 15.16 -20.66 -5.68
CA PRO A 81 14.50 -19.76 -6.61
C PRO A 81 13.25 -19.17 -5.94
N SER A 82 13.11 -17.86 -5.98
CA SER A 82 11.88 -17.24 -5.48
C SER A 82 10.71 -17.77 -6.31
N GLU A 83 9.78 -18.49 -5.68
CA GLU A 83 8.53 -18.88 -6.35
C GLU A 83 7.74 -17.65 -6.84
N SER A 84 8.02 -16.48 -6.28
CA SER A 84 7.51 -15.18 -6.74
C SER A 84 8.32 -14.58 -7.90
N ALA A 85 9.52 -15.13 -8.20
CA ALA A 85 10.34 -14.71 -9.35
C ALA A 85 9.99 -15.46 -10.64
N ALA A 86 8.93 -16.24 -10.66
CA ALA A 86 8.29 -16.69 -11.88
C ALA A 86 7.39 -15.59 -12.50
N SER A 87 7.83 -14.33 -12.43
CA SER A 87 7.57 -13.43 -13.56
C SER A 87 8.55 -13.88 -14.65
N PRO A 88 8.09 -14.40 -15.78
CA PRO A 88 8.98 -14.67 -16.88
C PRO A 88 9.74 -13.39 -17.19
N GLU A 89 11.05 -13.50 -17.47
CA GLU A 89 11.82 -12.51 -18.22
C GLU A 89 11.28 -12.41 -19.66
N GLY A 90 9.99 -12.30 -19.78
CA GLY A 90 9.25 -12.05 -20.98
C GLY A 90 8.62 -10.69 -20.81
N THR A 91 9.29 -9.67 -21.39
CA THR A 91 8.69 -8.36 -21.63
C THR A 91 8.04 -7.75 -20.38
N ARG A 92 8.75 -6.89 -19.67
CA ARG A 92 8.11 -5.83 -18.90
C ARG A 92 7.20 -5.09 -19.89
N ILE A 93 5.97 -5.54 -19.99
CA ILE A 93 4.96 -4.76 -20.67
C ILE A 93 4.86 -3.53 -19.78
N PRO A 94 5.26 -2.35 -20.26
CA PRO A 94 5.02 -1.15 -19.49
C PRO A 94 3.51 -1.13 -19.27
N HIS A 95 3.07 -1.19 -18.02
CA HIS A 95 1.65 -1.05 -17.67
C HIS A 95 1.25 0.40 -17.89
N HIS A 96 1.45 0.89 -19.14
CA HIS A 96 1.08 2.25 -19.52
C HIS A 96 -0.40 2.28 -19.89
N GLY A 97 -1.08 3.22 -19.26
CA GLY A 97 -2.46 3.55 -19.55
C GLY A 97 -2.62 5.03 -19.88
N ASN A 98 -3.73 5.39 -20.47
CA ASN A 98 -4.15 6.76 -20.71
C ASN A 98 -5.55 7.02 -20.10
N GLU A 99 -6.05 6.02 -19.40
CA GLU A 99 -7.36 6.03 -18.75
C GLU A 99 -7.36 7.01 -17.56
N THR A 100 -8.55 7.47 -17.21
CA THR A 100 -8.77 8.37 -16.07
C THR A 100 -9.16 7.55 -14.84
N ILE A 101 -8.38 7.69 -13.77
CA ILE A 101 -8.60 6.99 -12.50
C ILE A 101 -9.02 8.00 -11.44
N LEU A 102 -10.14 7.73 -10.76
CA LEU A 102 -10.53 8.44 -9.55
C LEU A 102 -9.93 7.72 -8.34
N LEU A 103 -8.98 8.38 -7.66
CA LEU A 103 -8.32 7.89 -6.46
C LEU A 103 -8.98 8.49 -5.21
N VAL A 104 -9.40 7.62 -4.29
CA VAL A 104 -9.99 8.01 -3.00
C VAL A 104 -9.22 7.34 -1.87
N GLU A 105 -8.48 8.12 -1.10
CA GLU A 105 -7.60 7.66 -0.01
C GLU A 105 -7.50 8.79 1.01
N ASP A 106 -7.77 8.53 2.28
CA ASP A 106 -7.75 9.54 3.35
C ASP A 106 -6.32 9.81 3.85
N ASP A 107 -5.43 8.82 3.86
CA ASP A 107 -4.01 9.04 4.20
C ASP A 107 -3.32 9.85 3.09
N GLU A 108 -2.90 11.07 3.44
CA GLU A 108 -2.26 12.01 2.51
C GLU A 108 -0.99 11.44 1.88
N LYS A 109 -0.16 10.75 2.67
CA LYS A 109 1.13 10.22 2.19
C LYS A 109 0.92 9.07 1.24
N LEU A 110 -0.02 8.18 1.57
CA LEU A 110 -0.35 7.04 0.73
C LEU A 110 -1.04 7.52 -0.57
N ARG A 111 -1.96 8.47 -0.48
CA ARG A 111 -2.62 9.07 -1.65
C ARG A 111 -1.60 9.67 -2.61
N GLU A 112 -0.66 10.49 -2.10
CA GLU A 112 0.39 11.08 -2.94
C GLU A 112 1.30 10.01 -3.57
N LEU A 113 1.69 8.97 -2.81
CA LEU A 113 2.49 7.86 -3.34
C LEU A 113 1.75 7.13 -4.47
N VAL A 114 0.49 6.77 -4.24
CA VAL A 114 -0.33 6.07 -5.24
C VAL A 114 -0.56 6.95 -6.46
N ARG A 115 -0.85 8.24 -6.27
CA ARG A 115 -0.96 9.22 -7.35
C ARG A 115 0.28 9.25 -8.23
N GLN A 116 1.47 9.32 -7.63
CA GLN A 116 2.72 9.31 -8.38
C GLN A 116 2.94 8.00 -9.15
N MET A 117 2.64 6.86 -8.53
CA MET A 117 2.70 5.56 -9.20
C MET A 117 1.79 5.50 -10.44
N LEU A 118 0.57 6.04 -10.34
CA LEU A 118 -0.38 6.10 -11.45
C LEU A 118 0.10 7.03 -12.57
N LEU A 119 0.59 8.22 -12.23
CA LEU A 119 1.13 9.17 -13.20
C LEU A 119 2.35 8.61 -13.95
N LEU A 120 3.26 7.92 -13.25
CA LEU A 120 4.42 7.26 -13.87
C LEU A 120 4.01 6.14 -14.84
N GLN A 121 2.84 5.53 -14.63
CA GLN A 121 2.25 4.55 -15.53
C GLN A 121 1.38 5.17 -16.63
N GLY A 122 1.32 6.51 -16.73
CA GLY A 122 0.65 7.25 -17.80
C GLY A 122 -0.85 7.53 -17.58
N TYR A 123 -1.42 7.12 -16.44
CA TYR A 123 -2.83 7.39 -16.13
C TYR A 123 -3.09 8.86 -15.82
N LYS A 124 -4.31 9.31 -16.10
CA LYS A 124 -4.84 10.58 -15.61
C LYS A 124 -5.46 10.35 -14.24
N VAL A 125 -5.16 11.20 -13.28
CA VAL A 125 -5.60 11.00 -11.89
C VAL A 125 -6.47 12.16 -11.46
N LEU A 126 -7.69 11.83 -11.04
CA LEU A 126 -8.56 12.67 -10.22
C LEU A 126 -8.43 12.15 -8.79
N GLU A 127 -8.27 13.00 -7.80
CA GLU A 127 -8.09 12.56 -6.42
C GLU A 127 -8.96 13.31 -5.42
N THR A 128 -9.29 12.64 -4.34
CA THR A 128 -9.89 13.27 -3.16
C THR A 128 -9.43 12.56 -1.88
N SER A 129 -9.24 13.34 -0.82
CA SER A 129 -8.94 12.84 0.53
C SER A 129 -10.21 12.51 1.32
N GLN A 130 -11.36 13.01 0.88
CA GLN A 130 -12.63 12.85 1.58
C GLN A 130 -13.54 11.91 0.77
N SER A 131 -13.95 10.82 1.41
CA SER A 131 -14.87 9.86 0.79
C SER A 131 -16.21 10.51 0.37
N SER A 132 -16.70 11.50 1.16
CA SER A 132 -17.90 12.27 0.85
C SER A 132 -17.81 13.08 -0.44
N ASP A 133 -16.62 13.50 -0.86
CA ASP A 133 -16.40 14.33 -2.03
C ASP A 133 -16.27 13.55 -3.34
N ALA A 134 -16.09 12.23 -3.25
CA ALA A 134 -15.85 11.36 -4.41
C ALA A 134 -16.96 11.48 -5.48
N VAL A 135 -18.22 11.49 -5.05
CA VAL A 135 -19.39 11.67 -5.95
C VAL A 135 -19.36 13.04 -6.59
N GLY A 136 -18.99 14.08 -5.82
CA GLY A 136 -18.86 15.45 -6.33
C GLY A 136 -17.78 15.58 -7.40
N VAL A 137 -16.62 14.96 -7.18
CA VAL A 137 -15.52 14.89 -8.16
C VAL A 137 -15.97 14.13 -9.40
N ALA A 138 -16.60 12.97 -9.21
CA ALA A 138 -17.10 12.16 -10.32
C ALA A 138 -18.18 12.88 -11.14
N SER A 139 -19.06 13.68 -10.53
CA SER A 139 -20.14 14.40 -11.22
C SER A 139 -19.65 15.61 -12.00
N LYS A 140 -18.61 16.30 -11.50
CA LYS A 140 -18.09 17.54 -12.11
C LYS A 140 -17.12 17.29 -13.27
N HIS A 141 -16.60 16.08 -13.39
CA HIS A 141 -15.67 15.75 -14.47
C HIS A 141 -16.42 15.47 -15.78
N ASP A 142 -16.17 16.27 -16.81
CA ASP A 142 -16.88 16.16 -18.10
C ASP A 142 -16.43 14.96 -18.94
N GLY A 143 -15.25 14.38 -18.65
CA GLY A 143 -14.70 13.24 -19.38
C GLY A 143 -15.11 11.87 -18.81
N PRO A 144 -14.67 10.78 -19.47
CA PRO A 144 -14.79 9.44 -18.89
C PRO A 144 -13.92 9.31 -17.63
N ILE A 145 -14.44 8.59 -16.64
CA ILE A 145 -13.67 8.05 -15.52
C ILE A 145 -13.75 6.55 -15.67
N ASP A 146 -12.60 5.93 -15.96
CA ASP A 146 -12.57 4.53 -16.36
C ASP A 146 -12.51 3.61 -15.15
N LEU A 147 -11.89 4.09 -14.04
CA LEU A 147 -11.70 3.27 -12.85
C LEU A 147 -11.76 4.13 -11.57
N LEU A 148 -12.42 3.59 -10.54
CA LEU A 148 -12.36 4.03 -9.16
C LEU A 148 -11.36 3.17 -8.40
N LEU A 149 -10.33 3.77 -7.83
CA LEU A 149 -9.37 3.16 -6.91
C LEU A 149 -9.61 3.75 -5.52
N THR A 150 -10.12 2.96 -4.58
CA THR A 150 -10.54 3.45 -3.26
C THR A 150 -10.04 2.56 -2.12
N ASP A 151 -9.66 3.16 -0.98
CA ASP A 151 -9.47 2.37 0.24
C ASP A 151 -10.81 1.77 0.69
N VAL A 152 -10.76 0.60 1.32
CA VAL A 152 -11.94 -0.06 1.91
C VAL A 152 -12.38 0.67 3.17
N VAL A 153 -11.43 1.03 4.04
CA VAL A 153 -11.71 1.62 5.36
C VAL A 153 -11.31 3.07 5.37
N MET A 154 -12.29 3.94 5.33
CA MET A 154 -12.09 5.39 5.40
C MET A 154 -13.05 6.02 6.41
N PRO A 155 -12.72 7.19 6.99
CA PRO A 155 -13.63 7.97 7.82
C PRO A 155 -14.91 8.36 7.07
N GLN A 156 -16.02 8.48 7.78
CA GLN A 156 -17.34 8.94 7.32
C GLN A 156 -18.06 7.95 6.40
N ILE A 157 -17.54 7.67 5.21
CA ILE A 157 -18.13 6.78 4.21
C ILE A 157 -17.08 5.76 3.80
N SER A 158 -17.41 4.49 3.89
CA SER A 158 -16.51 3.38 3.49
C SER A 158 -16.29 3.31 1.97
N GLY A 159 -15.20 2.67 1.54
CA GLY A 159 -14.94 2.48 0.12
C GLY A 159 -16.05 1.77 -0.64
N PRO A 160 -16.66 0.70 -0.09
CA PRO A 160 -17.83 0.07 -0.72
C PRO A 160 -19.01 1.02 -0.93
N GLU A 161 -19.32 1.88 0.06
CA GLU A 161 -20.40 2.87 -0.07
C GLU A 161 -20.07 3.97 -1.10
N VAL A 162 -18.79 4.41 -1.15
CA VAL A 162 -18.31 5.31 -2.21
C VAL A 162 -18.47 4.66 -3.59
N ALA A 163 -18.07 3.38 -3.70
CA ALA A 163 -18.19 2.66 -4.97
C ALA A 163 -19.65 2.52 -5.44
N GLU A 164 -20.56 2.20 -4.53
CA GLU A 164 -21.98 2.13 -4.84
C GLU A 164 -22.53 3.44 -5.41
N GLN A 165 -22.22 4.56 -4.76
CA GLN A 165 -22.66 5.89 -5.20
C GLN A 165 -22.03 6.32 -6.53
N VAL A 166 -20.72 6.06 -6.72
CA VAL A 166 -20.03 6.43 -7.96
C VAL A 166 -20.47 5.54 -9.13
N VAL A 167 -20.69 4.24 -8.92
CA VAL A 167 -21.23 3.33 -9.94
C VAL A 167 -22.65 3.69 -10.32
N ALA A 168 -23.50 4.11 -9.39
CA ALA A 168 -24.83 4.60 -9.70
C ALA A 168 -24.82 5.82 -10.63
N LEU A 169 -23.83 6.70 -10.48
CA LEU A 169 -23.62 7.86 -11.33
C LEU A 169 -22.93 7.53 -12.67
N ARG A 170 -21.99 6.59 -12.65
CA ARG A 170 -21.16 6.18 -13.79
C ARG A 170 -21.12 4.65 -13.92
N PRO A 171 -22.16 4.03 -14.51
CA PRO A 171 -22.33 2.56 -14.50
C PRO A 171 -21.21 1.76 -15.19
N SER A 172 -20.43 2.39 -16.08
CA SER A 172 -19.33 1.75 -16.80
C SER A 172 -18.00 1.76 -16.03
N ILE A 173 -17.92 2.48 -14.89
CA ILE A 173 -16.68 2.59 -14.12
C ILE A 173 -16.30 1.25 -13.51
N LYS A 174 -15.04 0.89 -13.63
CA LYS A 174 -14.49 -0.29 -12.95
C LYS A 174 -14.08 0.08 -11.52
N VAL A 175 -14.10 -0.88 -10.60
CA VAL A 175 -13.77 -0.61 -9.19
C VAL A 175 -12.65 -1.53 -8.74
N VAL A 176 -11.63 -0.92 -8.12
CA VAL A 176 -10.53 -1.60 -7.43
C VAL A 176 -10.49 -1.09 -5.99
N PHE A 177 -10.51 -2.01 -5.04
CA PHE A 177 -10.40 -1.70 -3.62
C PHE A 177 -8.97 -1.91 -3.14
N MET A 178 -8.42 -0.95 -2.41
CA MET A 178 -7.18 -1.10 -1.65
C MET A 178 -7.51 -1.56 -0.23
N SER A 179 -6.83 -2.58 0.29
CA SER A 179 -7.10 -3.10 1.64
C SER A 179 -5.83 -3.59 2.32
N GLY A 180 -5.68 -3.26 3.61
CA GLY A 180 -4.65 -3.84 4.49
C GLY A 180 -5.00 -5.24 5.01
N TYR A 181 -6.23 -5.73 4.79
CA TYR A 181 -6.69 -7.04 5.25
C TYR A 181 -6.74 -8.07 4.11
N PRO A 182 -6.44 -9.34 4.38
CA PRO A 182 -6.58 -10.41 3.38
C PRO A 182 -8.01 -10.53 2.88
N LYS A 183 -8.19 -10.92 1.60
CA LYS A 183 -9.51 -11.12 0.95
C LYS A 183 -10.51 -11.97 1.77
N SER A 184 -10.01 -12.92 2.56
CA SER A 184 -10.83 -13.83 3.38
C SER A 184 -11.56 -13.12 4.53
N THR A 185 -11.08 -11.99 4.98
CA THR A 185 -11.65 -11.25 6.12
C THR A 185 -12.69 -10.21 5.68
N THR A 186 -12.67 -9.81 4.42
CA THR A 186 -13.59 -8.79 3.85
C THR A 186 -14.93 -9.35 3.38
N SER A 187 -15.09 -10.67 3.32
CA SER A 187 -16.34 -11.34 2.90
C SER A 187 -17.54 -11.09 3.83
N GLY A 188 -17.36 -10.44 4.98
CA GLY A 188 -18.40 -10.16 5.97
C GLY A 188 -18.96 -8.73 5.97
N HIS A 189 -18.40 -7.81 5.22
CA HIS A 189 -18.78 -6.39 5.26
C HIS A 189 -19.42 -5.94 3.95
N GLY A 190 -20.56 -6.56 3.57
CA GLY A 190 -21.48 -6.00 2.58
C GLY A 190 -20.84 -5.58 1.23
N MET A 191 -19.95 -6.39 0.65
CA MET A 191 -19.36 -6.12 -0.65
C MET A 191 -20.41 -6.17 -1.76
N PRO A 192 -20.72 -5.06 -2.43
CA PRO A 192 -21.83 -5.02 -3.40
C PRO A 192 -21.52 -5.73 -4.73
N ASN A 193 -20.27 -6.15 -4.99
CA ASN A 193 -19.91 -6.75 -6.27
C ASN A 193 -18.89 -7.91 -6.13
N PRO A 194 -19.30 -9.17 -6.44
CA PRO A 194 -18.37 -10.32 -6.48
C PRO A 194 -17.26 -10.19 -7.53
N SER A 195 -17.41 -9.29 -8.49
CA SER A 195 -16.43 -9.04 -9.57
C SER A 195 -15.45 -7.91 -9.24
N ALA A 196 -15.46 -7.34 -8.04
CA ALA A 196 -14.55 -6.28 -7.65
C ALA A 196 -13.11 -6.78 -7.54
N PHE A 197 -12.17 -5.97 -8.03
CA PHE A 197 -10.75 -6.23 -7.92
C PHE A 197 -10.21 -5.71 -6.57
N PHE A 198 -9.23 -6.43 -6.02
CA PHE A 198 -8.62 -6.09 -4.75
C PHE A 198 -7.11 -5.95 -4.87
N LEU A 199 -6.58 -4.85 -4.38
CA LEU A 199 -5.17 -4.56 -4.25
C LEU A 199 -4.80 -4.60 -2.76
N GLN A 200 -4.05 -5.61 -2.36
CA GLN A 200 -3.66 -5.78 -0.96
C GLN A 200 -2.50 -4.84 -0.61
N LYS A 201 -2.65 -4.05 0.43
CA LYS A 201 -1.57 -3.23 1.02
C LYS A 201 -0.67 -4.11 1.91
N PRO A 202 0.69 -3.95 1.86
CA PRO A 202 1.45 -3.04 1.00
C PRO A 202 1.62 -3.60 -0.42
N PHE A 203 1.67 -2.72 -1.42
CA PHE A 203 1.85 -3.08 -2.82
C PHE A 203 2.93 -2.22 -3.50
N GLY A 204 3.54 -2.77 -4.54
CA GLY A 204 4.48 -2.06 -5.40
C GLY A 204 3.86 -1.63 -6.73
N MET A 205 4.64 -0.91 -7.53
CA MET A 205 4.22 -0.37 -8.82
C MET A 205 3.76 -1.45 -9.80
N ASP A 206 4.47 -2.58 -9.87
CA ASP A 206 4.14 -3.69 -10.78
C ASP A 206 2.80 -4.33 -10.40
N THR A 207 2.56 -4.58 -9.10
CA THR A 207 1.30 -5.16 -8.60
C THR A 207 0.13 -4.21 -8.87
N LEU A 208 0.31 -2.90 -8.62
CA LEU A 208 -0.69 -1.89 -8.95
C LEU A 208 -1.03 -1.93 -10.44
N GLY A 209 -0.01 -1.84 -11.32
CA GLY A 209 -0.21 -1.85 -12.76
C GLY A 209 -0.89 -3.12 -13.27
N GLN A 210 -0.52 -4.29 -12.74
CA GLN A 210 -1.13 -5.56 -13.10
C GLN A 210 -2.63 -5.60 -12.76
N ILE A 211 -3.00 -5.19 -11.54
CA ILE A 211 -4.41 -5.18 -11.11
C ILE A 211 -5.24 -4.18 -11.92
N LEU A 212 -4.67 -2.98 -12.19
CA LEU A 212 -5.35 -1.99 -13.02
C LEU A 212 -5.62 -2.49 -14.43
N ARG A 213 -4.62 -3.12 -15.08
CA ARG A 213 -4.80 -3.71 -16.41
C ARG A 213 -5.82 -4.84 -16.42
N GLN A 214 -5.86 -5.67 -15.37
CA GLN A 214 -6.88 -6.70 -15.24
C GLN A 214 -8.30 -6.11 -15.10
N ALA A 215 -8.43 -5.05 -14.29
CA ALA A 215 -9.72 -4.38 -14.08
C ALA A 215 -10.22 -3.64 -15.32
N LEU A 216 -9.30 -3.01 -16.08
CA LEU A 216 -9.59 -2.23 -17.29
C LEU A 216 -9.68 -3.09 -18.55
N ALA A 217 -9.34 -4.39 -18.49
CA ALA A 217 -9.51 -5.28 -19.62
C ALA A 217 -10.99 -5.33 -20.05
N PRO A 218 -11.28 -5.33 -21.36
CA PRO A 218 -12.64 -5.49 -21.86
C PRO A 218 -13.27 -6.79 -21.33
N ASP A 219 -14.51 -6.74 -20.89
CA ASP A 219 -15.24 -7.93 -20.46
C ASP A 219 -15.33 -8.90 -21.64
N ALA A 220 -14.80 -10.12 -21.47
CA ALA A 220 -14.78 -11.16 -22.51
C ALA A 220 -16.19 -11.62 -22.96
N LYS A 221 -17.26 -10.95 -22.56
CA LYS A 221 -18.67 -11.33 -22.80
C LYS A 221 -19.40 -10.46 -23.83
N SER A 222 -18.75 -9.49 -24.51
CA SER A 222 -19.43 -8.66 -25.53
C SER A 222 -19.05 -8.99 -26.98
N ALA A 223 -18.59 -10.22 -27.23
CA ALA A 223 -18.38 -10.72 -28.61
C ALA A 223 -19.29 -11.91 -28.87
N THR A 224 -20.61 -11.66 -28.99
CA THR A 224 -21.54 -12.58 -29.67
C THR A 224 -22.72 -11.79 -30.19
#